data_49ba1fa1df5afc76c5b1d510ed6f0b18
#
_entry.id   49ba1fa1df5afc76c5b1d510ed6f0b18
#
_cell.length_a   1.000
_cell.length_b   1.000
_cell.length_c   1.000
_cell.angle_alpha   90.00
_cell.angle_beta   90.00
_cell.angle_gamma   90.00
#
_symmetry.space_group_name_H-M   'P 1'
#
loop_
_entity.id
_entity.type
_entity.pdbx_description
1 polymer ?
#
loop_
_entity_poly.entity_id
_entity_poly.type
_entity_poly.pdbx_seq_one_letter_code
_entity_poly.pdbx_strand_id
1 'polypeptide(L)'
;QRQMCIRDRNGVMPDIDNTFSIGIVGTRRATKYGIENSYRFAYALSKYGTIIVSGGALGVDGASHRGALATDGITICVRGCGLNCSYLRENSDIRSTIPKRGAVITEYPPDETPRNYYFPARNRIIAALSDGLLVMEAGKKSGSLITANLAAEQGKTIFCLLYTSDA
;
A
#
# COMPACT_ATOMS: atom_id res chain seq x y z
N GLN A 1 12.31 15.59 -7.35
CA GLN A 1 10.99 15.99 -6.85
C GLN A 1 9.97 14.95 -7.31
N ARG A 2 9.37 14.22 -6.35
CA ARG A 2 8.30 13.26 -6.61
C ARG A 2 7.01 14.04 -6.90
N GLN A 3 6.82 14.49 -8.14
CA GLN A 3 5.59 15.14 -8.56
C GLN A 3 4.46 14.12 -8.60
N MET A 4 3.55 14.22 -7.63
CA MET A 4 2.41 13.34 -7.50
C MET A 4 1.12 14.13 -7.65
N CYS A 5 0.18 13.56 -8.43
CA CYS A 5 -1.15 14.11 -8.60
C CYS A 5 -2.07 13.75 -7.42
N ILE A 6 -1.57 13.82 -6.17
CA ILE A 6 -2.41 13.62 -5.00
C ILE A 6 -3.40 14.80 -4.93
N ARG A 7 -4.68 14.49 -5.06
CA ARG A 7 -5.75 15.47 -4.98
C ARG A 7 -6.20 15.70 -3.55
N ASP A 8 -6.53 14.61 -2.85
CA ASP A 8 -7.12 14.66 -1.51
C ASP A 8 -6.31 13.82 -0.52
N ARG A 9 -6.30 14.27 0.72
CA ARG A 9 -5.58 13.64 1.82
C ARG A 9 -6.36 13.73 3.13
N ASN A 10 -6.34 12.63 3.88
CA ASN A 10 -6.76 12.60 5.29
C ASN A 10 -5.54 12.18 6.13
N GLY A 11 -5.17 12.99 7.12
CA GLY A 11 -3.96 12.85 7.93
C GLY A 11 -2.80 13.73 7.44
N VAL A 12 -1.62 13.51 7.98
CA VAL A 12 -0.40 14.26 7.70
C VAL A 12 0.54 13.41 6.86
N MET A 13 0.97 13.93 5.72
CA MET A 13 1.96 13.27 4.89
C MET A 13 3.29 13.24 5.63
N PRO A 14 3.88 12.07 5.87
CA PRO A 14 5.19 11.99 6.51
C PRO A 14 6.29 12.53 5.58
N ASP A 15 7.45 12.82 6.16
CA ASP A 15 8.64 13.22 5.41
C ASP A 15 9.26 12.02 4.67
N ILE A 16 8.71 11.73 3.50
CA ILE A 16 9.14 10.60 2.66
C ILE A 16 10.45 10.87 1.91
N ASP A 17 10.92 12.10 1.88
CA ASP A 17 12.17 12.46 1.21
C ASP A 17 13.38 12.18 2.10
N ASN A 18 13.19 12.21 3.42
CA ASN A 18 14.25 11.94 4.41
C ASN A 18 14.01 10.65 5.23
N THR A 19 12.91 9.94 5.01
CA THR A 19 12.60 8.70 5.72
C THR A 19 12.42 7.56 4.74
N PHE A 20 13.13 6.46 4.96
CA PHE A 20 13.05 5.28 4.09
C PHE A 20 11.64 4.70 4.05
N SER A 21 11.19 4.37 2.86
CA SER A 21 9.82 3.90 2.62
C SER A 21 9.80 2.62 1.81
N ILE A 22 8.95 1.67 2.21
CA ILE A 22 8.75 0.39 1.52
C ILE A 22 7.29 0.25 1.09
N GLY A 23 7.09 0.01 -0.20
CA GLY A 23 5.82 -0.44 -0.73
C GLY A 23 5.60 -1.91 -0.43
N ILE A 24 4.48 -2.29 0.18
CA ILE A 24 4.11 -3.70 0.38
C ILE A 24 2.83 -3.96 -0.38
N VAL A 25 2.89 -4.90 -1.33
CA VAL A 25 1.78 -5.24 -2.22
C VAL A 25 1.63 -6.75 -2.38
N GLY A 26 0.43 -7.18 -2.76
CA GLY A 26 0.18 -8.59 -3.03
C GLY A 26 -1.26 -8.87 -3.40
N THR A 27 -1.61 -10.15 -3.39
CA THR A 27 -2.96 -10.61 -3.73
C THR A 27 -3.99 -10.18 -2.68
N ARG A 28 -5.20 -9.92 -3.15
CA ARG A 28 -6.38 -9.66 -2.29
C ARG A 28 -6.88 -10.93 -1.59
N ARG A 29 -6.61 -12.08 -2.19
CA ARG A 29 -6.96 -13.43 -1.68
C ARG A 29 -5.71 -14.14 -1.17
N ALA A 30 -4.96 -13.46 -0.30
CA ALA A 30 -3.75 -14.02 0.25
C ALA A 30 -4.02 -15.25 1.14
N THR A 31 -3.10 -16.20 1.08
CA THR A 31 -3.08 -17.34 1.99
C THR A 31 -2.85 -16.86 3.44
N LYS A 32 -3.10 -17.73 4.41
CA LYS A 32 -2.75 -17.44 5.81
C LYS A 32 -1.28 -17.07 5.95
N TYR A 33 -0.40 -17.78 5.25
CA TYR A 33 1.03 -17.49 5.20
C TYR A 33 1.32 -16.09 4.65
N GLY A 34 0.67 -15.69 3.53
CA GLY A 34 0.82 -14.36 2.95
C GLY A 34 0.36 -13.25 3.89
N ILE A 35 -0.77 -13.43 4.57
CA ILE A 35 -1.31 -12.49 5.56
C ILE A 35 -0.35 -12.32 6.75
N GLU A 36 0.04 -13.44 7.38
CA GLU A 36 0.91 -13.42 8.55
C GLU A 36 2.28 -12.79 8.25
N ASN A 37 2.89 -13.14 7.12
CA ASN A 37 4.17 -12.56 6.75
C ASN A 37 4.05 -11.08 6.35
N SER A 38 2.98 -10.68 5.66
CA SER A 38 2.73 -9.25 5.36
C SER A 38 2.67 -8.42 6.64
N TYR A 39 1.94 -8.91 7.63
CA TYR A 39 1.88 -8.27 8.95
C TYR A 39 3.27 -8.23 9.62
N ARG A 40 3.99 -9.37 9.69
CA ARG A 40 5.29 -9.48 10.37
C ARG A 40 6.37 -8.60 9.74
N PHE A 41 6.45 -8.57 8.41
CA PHE A 41 7.42 -7.72 7.71
C PHE A 41 7.10 -6.24 7.92
N ALA A 42 5.83 -5.84 7.77
CA ALA A 42 5.43 -4.45 8.01
C ALA A 42 5.69 -4.04 9.47
N TYR A 43 5.38 -4.91 10.44
CA TYR A 43 5.68 -4.71 11.85
C TYR A 43 7.20 -4.51 12.08
N ALA A 44 8.02 -5.43 11.58
CA ALA A 44 9.47 -5.37 11.77
C ALA A 44 10.08 -4.11 11.14
N LEU A 45 9.74 -3.81 9.89
CA LEU A 45 10.22 -2.61 9.19
C LEU A 45 9.81 -1.32 9.89
N SER A 46 8.56 -1.23 10.32
CA SER A 46 8.05 -0.05 11.03
C SER A 46 8.74 0.19 12.38
N LYS A 47 9.14 -0.87 13.09
CA LYS A 47 9.95 -0.74 14.31
C LYS A 47 11.28 -0.04 14.09
N TYR A 48 11.82 -0.10 12.88
CA TYR A 48 13.05 0.61 12.49
C TYR A 48 12.77 1.96 11.82
N GLY A 49 11.54 2.48 11.95
CA GLY A 49 11.18 3.79 11.43
C GLY A 49 10.86 3.82 9.93
N THR A 50 10.78 2.66 9.25
CA THR A 50 10.42 2.58 7.84
C THR A 50 8.95 2.91 7.64
N ILE A 51 8.65 3.80 6.68
CA ILE A 51 7.28 4.12 6.27
C ILE A 51 6.74 2.99 5.39
N ILE A 52 5.58 2.44 5.75
CA ILE A 52 4.90 1.42 4.94
C ILE A 52 3.91 2.08 3.99
N VAL A 53 4.06 1.82 2.70
CA VAL A 53 3.15 2.33 1.66
C VAL A 53 2.37 1.16 1.06
N SER A 54 1.05 1.24 1.05
CA SER A 54 0.21 0.20 0.45
C SER A 54 -1.13 0.74 -0.06
N GLY A 55 -1.93 -0.13 -0.66
CA GLY A 55 -3.15 0.27 -1.35
C GLY A 55 -4.44 0.18 -0.54
N GLY A 56 -4.40 -0.35 0.66
CA GLY A 56 -5.57 -0.54 1.52
C GLY A 56 -6.57 -1.57 1.00
N ALA A 57 -6.19 -2.44 0.06
CA ALA A 57 -7.00 -3.56 -0.39
C ALA A 57 -7.13 -4.65 0.70
N LEU A 58 -8.01 -5.62 0.47
CA LEU A 58 -8.04 -6.83 1.30
C LEU A 58 -6.73 -7.63 1.12
N GLY A 59 -6.49 -8.59 2.00
CA GLY A 59 -5.32 -9.45 1.93
C GLY A 59 -4.03 -8.75 2.36
N VAL A 60 -3.01 -8.79 1.52
CA VAL A 60 -1.66 -8.30 1.81
C VAL A 60 -1.65 -6.84 2.25
N ASP A 61 -2.33 -5.95 1.53
CA ASP A 61 -2.33 -4.52 1.82
C ASP A 61 -2.87 -4.22 3.23
N GLY A 62 -4.03 -4.79 3.56
CA GLY A 62 -4.65 -4.63 4.88
C GLY A 62 -3.78 -5.18 6.01
N ALA A 63 -3.17 -6.36 5.81
CA ALA A 63 -2.27 -6.96 6.79
C ALA A 63 -1.02 -6.08 7.01
N SER A 64 -0.46 -5.51 5.96
CA SER A 64 0.71 -4.63 6.04
C SER A 64 0.42 -3.34 6.81
N HIS A 65 -0.71 -2.70 6.57
CA HIS A 65 -1.13 -1.53 7.35
C HIS A 65 -1.30 -1.88 8.83
N ARG A 66 -1.96 -3.00 9.15
CA ARG A 66 -2.14 -3.44 10.54
C ARG A 66 -0.80 -3.74 11.22
N GLY A 67 0.15 -4.36 10.51
CA GLY A 67 1.50 -4.59 11.02
C GLY A 67 2.21 -3.29 11.40
N ALA A 68 2.18 -2.30 10.51
CA ALA A 68 2.78 -0.99 10.78
C ALA A 68 2.10 -0.27 11.96
N LEU A 69 0.77 -0.24 11.99
CA LEU A 69 0.00 0.42 13.05
C LEU A 69 0.21 -0.22 14.43
N ALA A 70 0.51 -1.52 14.49
CA ALA A 70 0.78 -2.24 15.74
C ALA A 70 2.10 -1.83 16.42
N THR A 71 2.99 -1.12 15.73
CA THR A 71 4.25 -0.59 16.28
C THR A 71 4.20 0.90 16.54
N ASP A 72 3.04 1.52 16.46
CA ASP A 72 2.93 2.96 16.39
C ASP A 72 3.66 3.59 15.16
N GLY A 73 3.93 2.77 14.16
CA GLY A 73 4.64 3.16 12.94
C GLY A 73 3.80 3.99 11.98
N ILE A 74 4.48 4.57 11.02
CA ILE A 74 3.87 5.43 10.00
C ILE A 74 3.50 4.58 8.78
N THR A 75 2.27 4.77 8.27
CA THR A 75 1.87 4.12 7.02
C THR A 75 1.05 5.06 6.14
N ILE A 76 1.20 4.89 4.81
CA ILE A 76 0.48 5.65 3.80
C ILE A 76 -0.42 4.71 3.03
N CYS A 77 -1.72 4.96 3.09
CA CYS A 77 -2.71 4.23 2.31
C CYS A 77 -3.06 5.02 1.04
N VAL A 78 -2.74 4.47 -0.12
CA VAL A 78 -3.09 5.07 -1.41
C VAL A 78 -4.39 4.44 -1.90
N ARG A 79 -5.46 5.22 -2.07
CA ARG A 79 -6.77 4.72 -2.49
C ARG A 79 -6.99 4.79 -3.99
N GLY A 80 -7.78 3.86 -4.52
CA GLY A 80 -8.30 3.87 -5.90
C GLY A 80 -9.76 4.34 -5.98
N CYS A 81 -10.16 5.23 -5.08
CA CYS A 81 -11.48 5.88 -5.03
C CYS A 81 -11.41 7.09 -4.12
N GLY A 82 -12.47 7.90 -4.08
CA GLY A 82 -12.55 9.09 -3.23
C GLY A 82 -12.49 8.77 -1.73
N LEU A 83 -12.12 9.76 -0.92
CA LEU A 83 -11.98 9.59 0.54
C LEU A 83 -13.30 9.27 1.25
N ASN A 84 -14.42 9.83 0.78
CA ASN A 84 -15.75 9.60 1.34
C ASN A 84 -16.33 8.24 0.92
N CYS A 85 -15.73 7.56 -0.06
CA CYS A 85 -16.25 6.30 -0.54
C CYS A 85 -16.11 5.20 0.52
N SER A 86 -17.20 4.50 0.84
CA SER A 86 -17.24 3.41 1.83
C SER A 86 -16.70 2.07 1.31
N TYR A 87 -16.02 2.06 0.18
CA TYR A 87 -15.43 0.85 -0.42
C TYR A 87 -14.47 0.15 0.55
N LEU A 88 -14.56 -1.19 0.63
CA LEU A 88 -13.84 -2.07 1.55
C LEU A 88 -14.09 -1.72 3.03
N ARG A 89 -15.33 -1.96 3.48
CA ARG A 89 -15.75 -1.73 4.87
C ARG A 89 -14.93 -2.52 5.87
N GLU A 90 -14.43 -3.70 5.49
CA GLU A 90 -13.59 -4.59 6.29
C GLU A 90 -12.27 -3.93 6.73
N ASN A 91 -11.81 -2.92 5.98
CA ASN A 91 -10.61 -2.14 6.28
C ASN A 91 -10.94 -0.71 6.77
N SER A 92 -12.16 -0.48 7.26
CA SER A 92 -12.56 0.84 7.79
C SER A 92 -11.77 1.24 9.03
N ASP A 93 -11.44 0.27 9.88
CA ASP A 93 -10.58 0.43 11.06
C ASP A 93 -9.20 0.99 10.70
N ILE A 94 -8.57 0.44 9.66
CA ILE A 94 -7.28 0.90 9.15
C ILE A 94 -7.41 2.35 8.68
N ARG A 95 -8.41 2.65 7.85
CA ARG A 95 -8.59 3.99 7.28
C ARG A 95 -8.87 5.07 8.31
N SER A 96 -9.51 4.72 9.42
CA SER A 96 -9.76 5.67 10.53
C SER A 96 -8.55 5.84 11.44
N THR A 97 -7.65 4.87 11.48
CA THR A 97 -6.47 4.87 12.35
C THR A 97 -5.25 5.51 11.69
N ILE A 98 -5.02 5.23 10.40
CA ILE A 98 -3.87 5.75 9.63
C ILE A 98 -3.70 7.28 9.75
N PRO A 99 -4.78 8.11 9.64
CA PRO A 99 -4.63 9.57 9.70
C PRO A 99 -4.06 10.11 11.00
N LYS A 100 -4.07 9.33 12.06
CA LYS A 100 -3.50 9.73 13.37
C LYS A 100 -1.98 9.85 13.34
N ARG A 101 -1.30 9.14 12.43
CA ARG A 101 0.17 9.08 12.35
C ARG A 101 0.74 9.12 10.94
N GLY A 102 -0.08 8.92 9.92
CA GLY A 102 0.29 8.89 8.51
C GLY A 102 -0.78 9.54 7.67
N ALA A 103 -0.98 9.05 6.45
CA ALA A 103 -1.94 9.62 5.53
C ALA A 103 -2.72 8.57 4.73
N VAL A 104 -3.99 8.85 4.52
CA VAL A 104 -4.80 8.22 3.47
C VAL A 104 -4.89 9.21 2.32
N ILE A 105 -4.45 8.83 1.14
CA ILE A 105 -4.33 9.71 -0.02
C ILE A 105 -5.05 9.16 -1.24
N THR A 106 -5.49 10.05 -2.12
CA THR A 106 -6.11 9.67 -3.39
C THR A 106 -5.92 10.76 -4.46
N GLU A 107 -6.01 10.37 -5.73
CA GLU A 107 -6.08 11.28 -6.88
C GLU A 107 -7.53 11.62 -7.27
N TYR A 108 -8.50 10.92 -6.68
CA TYR A 108 -9.91 11.01 -7.11
C TYR A 108 -10.70 11.99 -6.27
N PRO A 109 -11.79 12.58 -6.81
CA PRO A 109 -12.71 13.42 -6.05
C PRO A 109 -13.22 12.71 -4.79
N PRO A 110 -13.61 13.45 -3.73
CA PRO A 110 -13.99 12.85 -2.44
C PRO A 110 -15.05 11.76 -2.53
N ASP A 111 -16.06 11.93 -3.38
CA ASP A 111 -17.19 11.01 -3.51
C ASP A 111 -17.05 10.04 -4.71
N GLU A 112 -15.91 10.05 -5.40
CA GLU A 112 -15.68 9.18 -6.56
C GLU A 112 -15.73 7.71 -6.14
N THR A 113 -16.59 6.94 -6.83
CA THR A 113 -16.76 5.51 -6.61
C THR A 113 -15.62 4.71 -7.26
N PRO A 114 -15.30 3.49 -6.75
CA PRO A 114 -14.21 2.70 -7.31
C PRO A 114 -14.57 2.17 -8.69
N ARG A 115 -13.59 2.23 -9.61
CA ARG A 115 -13.66 1.60 -10.94
C ARG A 115 -12.45 0.67 -11.11
N ASN A 116 -12.65 -0.42 -11.85
CA ASN A 116 -11.61 -1.45 -11.97
C ASN A 116 -10.26 -0.90 -12.46
N TYR A 117 -10.27 0.04 -13.39
CA TYR A 117 -9.05 0.64 -13.95
C TYR A 117 -8.39 1.68 -13.02
N TYR A 118 -9.05 2.13 -11.97
CA TYR A 118 -8.45 3.03 -10.98
C TYR A 118 -7.38 2.35 -10.13
N PHE A 119 -7.54 1.05 -9.86
CA PHE A 119 -6.59 0.32 -9.02
C PHE A 119 -5.22 0.16 -9.66
N PRO A 120 -5.10 -0.28 -10.95
CA PRO A 120 -3.82 -0.27 -11.64
C PRO A 120 -3.22 1.13 -11.77
N ALA A 121 -4.03 2.13 -12.12
CA ALA A 121 -3.56 3.52 -12.24
C ALA A 121 -2.98 4.06 -10.92
N ARG A 122 -3.65 3.79 -9.80
CA ARG A 122 -3.21 4.15 -8.46
C ARG A 122 -1.87 3.52 -8.07
N ASN A 123 -1.57 2.30 -8.53
CA ASN A 123 -0.37 1.57 -8.13
C ASN A 123 0.93 2.31 -8.49
N ARG A 124 0.92 3.16 -9.51
CA ARG A 124 2.07 4.02 -9.83
C ARG A 124 2.44 4.96 -8.68
N ILE A 125 1.46 5.39 -7.87
CA ILE A 125 1.71 6.24 -6.70
C ILE A 125 2.37 5.42 -5.59
N ILE A 126 1.95 4.18 -5.36
CA ILE A 126 2.60 3.27 -4.41
C ILE A 126 4.06 3.11 -4.82
N ALA A 127 4.33 2.77 -6.09
CA ALA A 127 5.68 2.64 -6.60
C ALA A 127 6.49 3.94 -6.45
N ALA A 128 5.90 5.09 -6.78
CA ALA A 128 6.58 6.38 -6.71
C ALA A 128 6.95 6.80 -5.28
N LEU A 129 6.08 6.55 -4.31
CA LEU A 129 6.29 6.90 -2.90
C LEU A 129 7.31 6.01 -2.18
N SER A 130 7.61 4.83 -2.73
CA SER A 130 8.45 3.82 -2.07
C SER A 130 9.88 3.86 -2.58
N ASP A 131 10.87 3.63 -1.72
CA ASP A 131 12.28 3.45 -2.10
C ASP A 131 12.56 2.04 -2.57
N GLY A 132 11.77 1.06 -2.11
CA GLY A 132 11.77 -0.32 -2.55
C GLY A 132 10.38 -0.92 -2.50
N LEU A 133 10.20 -2.07 -3.12
CA LEU A 133 8.92 -2.78 -3.16
C LEU A 133 9.06 -4.21 -2.66
N LEU A 134 8.16 -4.61 -1.77
CA LEU A 134 8.04 -5.98 -1.28
C LEU A 134 6.73 -6.59 -1.80
N VAL A 135 6.84 -7.59 -2.67
CA VAL A 135 5.72 -8.39 -3.17
C VAL A 135 5.60 -9.62 -2.29
N MET A 136 4.55 -9.65 -1.45
CA MET A 136 4.40 -10.70 -0.44
C MET A 136 3.85 -12.00 -1.02
N GLU A 137 2.81 -11.89 -1.82
CA GLU A 137 2.20 -13.03 -2.51
C GLU A 137 1.58 -12.54 -3.82
N ALA A 138 1.95 -13.15 -4.94
CA ALA A 138 1.42 -12.78 -6.24
C ALA A 138 1.27 -14.00 -7.15
N GLY A 139 0.12 -14.11 -7.80
CA GLY A 139 -0.09 -15.02 -8.92
C GLY A 139 0.24 -14.37 -10.26
N LYS A 140 0.34 -15.16 -11.33
CA LYS A 140 0.70 -14.72 -12.70
C LYS A 140 -0.10 -13.55 -13.24
N LYS A 141 -1.37 -13.40 -12.83
CA LYS A 141 -2.28 -12.33 -13.26
C LYS A 141 -2.55 -11.30 -12.16
N SER A 142 -1.73 -11.26 -11.11
CA SER A 142 -1.95 -10.37 -9.98
C SER A 142 -1.68 -8.91 -10.36
N GLY A 143 -2.58 -8.01 -9.92
CA GLY A 143 -2.37 -6.57 -10.06
C GLY A 143 -1.13 -6.04 -9.30
N SER A 144 -0.61 -6.78 -8.34
CA SER A 144 0.64 -6.45 -7.63
C SER A 144 1.87 -6.52 -8.54
N LEU A 145 1.84 -7.36 -9.60
CA LEU A 145 2.91 -7.42 -10.61
C LEU A 145 2.95 -6.14 -11.46
N ILE A 146 1.83 -5.47 -11.66
CA ILE A 146 1.81 -4.15 -12.30
C ILE A 146 2.62 -3.15 -11.46
N THR A 147 2.42 -3.17 -10.14
CA THR A 147 3.18 -2.31 -9.22
C THR A 147 4.67 -2.66 -9.24
N ALA A 148 5.00 -3.95 -9.31
CA ALA A 148 6.38 -4.42 -9.41
C ALA A 148 7.07 -3.92 -10.69
N ASN A 149 6.40 -4.05 -11.83
CA ASN A 149 6.93 -3.54 -13.10
C ASN A 149 7.16 -2.02 -13.06
N LEU A 150 6.19 -1.26 -12.55
CA LEU A 150 6.32 0.19 -12.39
C LEU A 150 7.48 0.59 -11.47
N ALA A 151 7.72 -0.17 -10.40
CA ALA A 151 8.85 0.06 -9.51
C ALA A 151 10.18 -0.30 -10.20
N ALA A 152 10.23 -1.39 -10.97
CA ALA A 152 11.40 -1.78 -11.76
C ALA A 152 11.77 -0.72 -12.81
N GLU A 153 10.80 -0.20 -13.54
CA GLU A 153 10.98 0.89 -14.51
C GLU A 153 11.55 2.17 -13.86
N GLN A 154 11.28 2.38 -12.56
CA GLN A 154 11.83 3.47 -11.76
C GLN A 154 13.18 3.12 -11.11
N GLY A 155 13.79 1.98 -11.44
CA GLY A 155 15.08 1.53 -10.90
C GLY A 155 15.05 1.13 -9.42
N LYS A 156 13.88 0.80 -8.87
CA LYS A 156 13.74 0.46 -7.46
C LYS A 156 13.99 -1.02 -7.21
N THR A 157 14.53 -1.35 -6.05
CA THR A 157 14.74 -2.75 -5.64
C THR A 157 13.40 -3.41 -5.33
N ILE A 158 13.21 -4.62 -5.87
CA ILE A 158 12.00 -5.42 -5.67
C ILE A 158 12.39 -6.70 -4.95
N PHE A 159 11.70 -6.96 -3.85
CA PHE A 159 11.77 -8.21 -3.10
C PHE A 159 10.48 -9.00 -3.33
N CYS A 160 10.58 -10.29 -3.62
CA CYS A 160 9.42 -11.16 -3.77
C CYS A 160 9.51 -12.32 -2.79
N LEU A 161 8.51 -12.47 -1.91
CA LEU A 161 8.48 -13.54 -0.93
C LEU A 161 7.87 -14.82 -1.51
N LEU A 162 6.70 -14.72 -2.13
CA LEU A 162 5.97 -15.87 -2.65
C LEU A 162 5.37 -15.58 -4.01
N TYR A 163 5.79 -16.34 -4.99
CA TYR A 163 5.19 -16.35 -6.32
C TYR A 163 4.45 -17.68 -6.50
N THR A 164 3.14 -17.63 -6.72
CA THR A 164 2.31 -18.81 -6.90
C THR A 164 1.85 -18.94 -8.34
N SER A 165 1.93 -20.16 -8.89
CA SER A 165 1.49 -20.42 -10.27
C SER A 165 -0.05 -20.36 -10.42
N ASP A 166 -0.80 -20.51 -9.32
CA ASP A 166 -2.23 -20.84 -9.29
C ASP A 166 -3.11 -19.84 -8.51
N ALA A 167 -2.64 -18.60 -8.28
CA ALA A 167 -3.41 -17.56 -7.62
C ALA A 167 -4.12 -16.62 -8.60
#